data_bf19ef53ad66864cbabcde8ff33e76dc
#
_entry.id   bf19ef53ad66864cbabcde8ff33e76dc
#
_cell.length_a   1.000
_cell.length_b   1.000
_cell.length_c   1.000
_cell.angle_alpha   90.00
_cell.angle_beta   90.00
_cell.angle_gamma   90.00
#
_symmetry.space_group_name_H-M   'P 1'
#
loop_
_entity.id
_entity.type
_entity.pdbx_description
1 polymer ?
#
loop_
_entity_poly.entity_id
_entity_poly.type
_entity_poly.pdbx_seq_one_letter_code
_entity_poly.pdbx_strand_id
1 'polypeptide(L)'
;MPKVKLTMIKTLLTLALLPASLTAAASSPLTPAQEARVQELVQETLIGHPEILIAAAEKLDRQNAQAGRESLKQVLSQDGEFIFHDPNSPRIGAQNPKLTLVVFTDHNCPYCKKFDPYLEKIVEKYPDVAVTFKFLPWRSESSMTAARDALTLWRTHPEQFIKFNPILMAKKGYHDSVSIEQAKKKAGVMAAQPDAQSLETIKRSFAIAEKLGIQGTPATLIGDEMLSGWIPWEQFDATIGDALKKQ
;
A
#
# COMPACT_ATOMS: atom_id res chain seq x y z
N MET A 1 62.55 55.71 -44.26
CA MET A 1 63.36 55.09 -43.21
C MET A 1 62.61 55.21 -41.88
N PRO A 2 62.15 54.10 -41.33
CA PRO A 2 62.32 53.90 -39.90
C PRO A 2 62.78 52.48 -39.57
N LYS A 3 63.49 52.43 -38.45
CA LYS A 3 64.23 51.28 -37.93
C LYS A 3 63.30 50.21 -37.32
N VAL A 4 63.48 48.98 -37.76
CA VAL A 4 62.80 47.76 -37.17
C VAL A 4 63.59 47.36 -35.91
N LYS A 5 62.93 47.36 -34.72
CA LYS A 5 63.45 46.76 -33.48
C LYS A 5 63.06 45.32 -33.41
N LEU A 6 64.03 44.42 -33.41
CA LEU A 6 63.91 42.98 -33.20
C LEU A 6 63.71 42.71 -31.70
N THR A 7 62.54 42.28 -31.31
CA THR A 7 62.23 41.86 -29.92
C THR A 7 62.29 40.32 -29.82
N MET A 8 63.28 39.81 -29.08
CA MET A 8 63.46 38.42 -28.76
C MET A 8 62.30 37.95 -27.85
N ILE A 9 61.52 37.00 -28.33
CA ILE A 9 60.52 36.25 -27.55
C ILE A 9 61.22 35.09 -26.87
N LYS A 10 61.35 35.14 -25.54
CA LYS A 10 61.76 34.00 -24.69
C LYS A 10 60.58 33.04 -24.50
N THR A 11 60.63 31.92 -25.14
CA THR A 11 59.66 30.81 -24.95
C THR A 11 59.95 30.15 -23.62
N LEU A 12 59.11 30.39 -22.63
CA LEU A 12 59.07 29.61 -21.40
C LEU A 12 58.33 28.31 -21.66
N LEU A 13 59.05 27.18 -21.60
CA LEU A 13 58.52 25.83 -21.67
C LEU A 13 57.98 25.46 -20.24
N THR A 14 56.66 25.63 -20.03
CA THR A 14 56.02 25.18 -18.79
C THR A 14 55.72 23.71 -18.90
N LEU A 15 56.50 22.89 -18.18
CA LEU A 15 56.30 21.46 -17.99
C LEU A 15 55.10 21.26 -17.05
N ALA A 16 53.92 20.89 -17.64
CA ALA A 16 52.73 20.58 -16.86
C ALA A 16 52.90 19.18 -16.21
N LEU A 17 53.16 19.20 -14.90
CA LEU A 17 53.02 18.01 -14.08
C LEU A 17 51.53 17.66 -13.94
N LEU A 18 51.06 16.65 -14.65
CA LEU A 18 49.75 16.01 -14.37
C LEU A 18 49.87 15.25 -13.04
N PRO A 19 48.97 15.48 -12.07
CA PRO A 19 48.86 14.59 -10.91
C PRO A 19 48.31 13.26 -11.38
N ALA A 20 49.11 12.20 -11.33
CA ALA A 20 48.64 10.84 -11.44
C ALA A 20 47.76 10.54 -10.22
N SER A 21 46.44 10.60 -10.40
CA SER A 21 45.49 10.16 -9.39
C SER A 21 45.64 8.63 -9.26
N LEU A 22 46.41 8.18 -8.25
CA LEU A 22 46.36 6.80 -7.81
C LEU A 22 44.96 6.56 -7.24
N THR A 23 44.09 5.97 -8.05
CA THR A 23 42.89 5.29 -7.53
C THR A 23 43.41 4.08 -6.75
N ALA A 24 43.48 4.21 -5.42
CA ALA A 24 43.66 3.08 -4.53
C ALA A 24 42.42 2.18 -4.70
N ALA A 25 42.52 1.20 -5.59
CA ALA A 25 41.61 0.07 -5.58
C ALA A 25 41.74 -0.54 -4.17
N ALA A 26 40.64 -0.51 -3.40
CA ALA A 26 40.59 -1.17 -2.11
C ALA A 26 40.88 -2.65 -2.36
N SER A 27 42.14 -3.05 -2.12
CA SER A 27 42.54 -4.44 -2.22
C SER A 27 41.84 -5.19 -1.09
N SER A 28 41.17 -6.27 -1.43
CA SER A 28 40.64 -7.20 -0.43
C SER A 28 41.79 -7.57 0.55
N PRO A 29 41.56 -7.60 1.86
CA PRO A 29 42.56 -8.01 2.83
C PRO A 29 42.95 -9.49 2.72
N LEU A 30 42.24 -10.25 1.85
CA LEU A 30 42.45 -11.66 1.59
C LEU A 30 43.22 -11.86 0.28
N THR A 31 44.07 -12.88 0.25
CA THR A 31 44.66 -13.34 -1.02
C THR A 31 43.61 -14.07 -1.86
N PRO A 32 43.78 -14.18 -3.19
CA PRO A 32 42.84 -14.91 -4.04
C PRO A 32 42.58 -16.35 -3.61
N ALA A 33 43.60 -17.06 -3.08
CA ALA A 33 43.45 -18.42 -2.54
C ALA A 33 42.60 -18.44 -1.25
N GLN A 34 42.73 -17.42 -0.40
CA GLN A 34 41.90 -17.28 0.80
C GLN A 34 40.46 -16.93 0.47
N GLU A 35 40.23 -16.08 -0.53
CA GLU A 35 38.85 -15.75 -1.02
C GLU A 35 38.17 -17.01 -1.57
N ALA A 36 38.84 -17.79 -2.40
CA ALA A 36 38.32 -19.06 -2.91
C ALA A 36 37.95 -20.03 -1.79
N ARG A 37 38.83 -20.16 -0.78
CA ARG A 37 38.56 -21.04 0.39
C ARG A 37 37.41 -20.54 1.25
N VAL A 38 37.26 -19.23 1.42
CA VAL A 38 36.08 -18.63 2.11
C VAL A 38 34.79 -18.97 1.38
N GLN A 39 34.76 -18.83 0.05
CA GLN A 39 33.55 -19.16 -0.76
C GLN A 39 33.21 -20.65 -0.61
N GLU A 40 34.18 -21.54 -0.67
CA GLU A 40 33.98 -22.97 -0.50
C GLU A 40 33.44 -23.30 0.91
N LEU A 41 34.03 -22.73 1.96
CA LEU A 41 33.59 -22.92 3.35
C LEU A 41 32.14 -22.39 3.55
N VAL A 42 31.79 -21.24 2.98
CA VAL A 42 30.43 -20.70 3.03
C VAL A 42 29.46 -21.67 2.37
N GLN A 43 29.79 -22.19 1.18
CA GLN A 43 28.96 -23.15 0.48
C GLN A 43 28.80 -24.46 1.26
N GLU A 44 29.91 -25.04 1.74
CA GLU A 44 29.90 -26.25 2.59
C GLU A 44 29.04 -26.06 3.83
N THR A 45 29.17 -24.90 4.51
CA THR A 45 28.42 -24.59 5.73
C THR A 45 26.91 -24.45 5.45
N LEU A 46 26.53 -23.69 4.42
CA LEU A 46 25.12 -23.48 4.11
C LEU A 46 24.42 -24.73 3.59
N ILE A 47 25.14 -25.61 2.87
CA ILE A 47 24.60 -26.89 2.41
C ILE A 47 24.55 -27.90 3.53
N GLY A 48 25.60 -27.97 4.36
CA GLY A 48 25.69 -28.89 5.50
C GLY A 48 24.77 -28.51 6.66
N HIS A 49 24.43 -27.22 6.80
CA HIS A 49 23.62 -26.66 7.88
C HIS A 49 22.50 -25.74 7.34
N PRO A 50 21.50 -26.29 6.61
CA PRO A 50 20.44 -25.49 6.02
C PRO A 50 19.57 -24.77 7.06
N GLU A 51 19.57 -25.20 8.32
CA GLU A 51 18.93 -24.54 9.44
C GLU A 51 19.42 -23.09 9.67
N ILE A 52 20.64 -22.75 9.23
CA ILE A 52 21.18 -21.38 9.29
C ILE A 52 20.35 -20.44 8.42
N LEU A 53 19.96 -20.89 7.23
CA LEU A 53 19.12 -20.11 6.33
C LEU A 53 17.70 -19.92 6.89
N ILE A 54 17.15 -20.95 7.52
CA ILE A 54 15.84 -20.87 8.19
C ILE A 54 15.92 -19.87 9.33
N ALA A 55 16.90 -19.97 10.21
CA ALA A 55 17.09 -19.06 11.34
C ALA A 55 17.31 -17.59 10.88
N ALA A 56 18.06 -17.39 9.78
CA ALA A 56 18.27 -16.08 9.19
C ALA A 56 16.97 -15.50 8.63
N ALA A 57 16.18 -16.30 7.91
CA ALA A 57 14.87 -15.91 7.38
C ALA A 57 13.91 -15.52 8.52
N GLU A 58 13.77 -16.35 9.53
CA GLU A 58 12.91 -16.05 10.69
C GLU A 58 13.35 -14.79 11.45
N LYS A 59 14.66 -14.53 11.55
CA LYS A 59 15.17 -13.29 12.15
C LYS A 59 14.79 -12.08 11.30
N LEU A 60 14.93 -12.17 9.98
CA LEU A 60 14.54 -11.12 9.05
C LEU A 60 13.04 -10.86 9.12
N ASP A 61 12.22 -11.90 9.15
CA ASP A 61 10.76 -11.79 9.25
C ASP A 61 10.35 -11.10 10.56
N ARG A 62 10.99 -11.44 11.68
CA ARG A 62 10.75 -10.75 12.97
C ARG A 62 11.13 -9.27 12.91
N GLN A 63 12.27 -8.93 12.28
CA GLN A 63 12.70 -7.53 12.13
C GLN A 63 11.73 -6.75 11.23
N ASN A 64 11.31 -7.32 10.10
CA ASN A 64 10.35 -6.72 9.19
C ASN A 64 8.98 -6.52 9.85
N ALA A 65 8.51 -7.51 10.62
CA ALA A 65 7.26 -7.40 11.36
C ALA A 65 7.33 -6.32 12.44
N GLN A 66 8.47 -6.16 13.12
CA GLN A 66 8.66 -5.10 14.10
C GLN A 66 8.68 -3.71 13.43
N ALA A 67 9.48 -3.55 12.37
CA ALA A 67 9.54 -2.31 11.60
C ALA A 67 8.16 -1.93 11.03
N GLY A 68 7.40 -2.91 10.53
CA GLY A 68 6.03 -2.72 10.06
C GLY A 68 5.09 -2.23 11.16
N ARG A 69 5.16 -2.80 12.37
CA ARG A 69 4.36 -2.33 13.51
C ARG A 69 4.70 -0.91 13.95
N GLU A 70 5.99 -0.57 13.99
CA GLU A 70 6.42 0.81 14.33
C GLU A 70 5.93 1.82 13.29
N SER A 71 6.08 1.49 11.99
CA SER A 71 5.57 2.30 10.88
C SER A 71 4.05 2.48 10.99
N LEU A 72 3.30 1.39 11.21
CA LEU A 72 1.85 1.44 11.38
C LEU A 72 1.44 2.35 12.55
N LYS A 73 2.06 2.22 13.72
CA LYS A 73 1.81 3.10 14.87
C LYS A 73 2.05 4.56 14.54
N GLN A 74 3.13 4.87 13.82
CA GLN A 74 3.42 6.23 13.39
C GLN A 74 2.34 6.77 12.45
N VAL A 75 1.91 6.00 11.46
CA VAL A 75 0.84 6.39 10.54
C VAL A 75 -0.48 6.60 11.28
N LEU A 76 -0.84 5.68 12.19
CA LEU A 76 -2.06 5.81 12.99
C LEU A 76 -2.05 7.04 13.89
N SER A 77 -0.91 7.42 14.45
CA SER A 77 -0.79 8.64 15.26
C SER A 77 -0.93 9.92 14.46
N GLN A 78 -0.49 9.94 13.21
CA GLN A 78 -0.50 11.11 12.33
C GLN A 78 -1.79 11.26 11.53
N ASP A 79 -2.32 10.15 11.00
CA ASP A 79 -3.40 10.12 10.04
C ASP A 79 -4.65 9.37 10.56
N GLY A 80 -4.69 8.99 11.84
CA GLY A 80 -5.76 8.18 12.43
C GLY A 80 -7.15 8.79 12.24
N GLU A 81 -7.27 10.12 12.33
CA GLU A 81 -8.53 10.82 12.08
C GLU A 81 -9.06 10.55 10.66
N PHE A 82 -8.22 10.66 9.65
CA PHE A 82 -8.62 10.33 8.28
C PHE A 82 -8.86 8.83 8.10
N ILE A 83 -8.07 7.98 8.72
CA ILE A 83 -8.17 6.54 8.58
C ILE A 83 -9.52 6.05 9.13
N PHE A 84 -9.88 6.44 10.36
CA PHE A 84 -11.03 5.88 11.07
C PHE A 84 -12.29 6.76 11.03
N HIS A 85 -12.14 8.09 10.94
CA HIS A 85 -13.23 9.04 11.21
C HIS A 85 -13.53 10.00 10.06
N ASP A 86 -12.90 9.84 8.88
CA ASP A 86 -13.18 10.70 7.73
C ASP A 86 -14.65 10.60 7.30
N PRO A 87 -15.44 11.69 7.39
CA PRO A 87 -16.85 11.69 7.05
C PRO A 87 -17.12 11.44 5.55
N ASN A 88 -16.10 11.63 4.70
CA ASN A 88 -16.20 11.38 3.27
C ASN A 88 -15.96 9.90 2.91
N SER A 89 -15.58 9.07 3.87
CA SER A 89 -15.37 7.64 3.67
C SER A 89 -16.61 6.86 4.08
N PRO A 90 -17.16 6.01 3.18
CA PRO A 90 -18.33 5.22 3.48
C PRO A 90 -18.13 4.30 4.66
N ARG A 91 -19.20 4.11 5.44
CA ARG A 91 -19.17 3.28 6.65
C ARG A 91 -20.47 2.49 6.79
N ILE A 92 -20.35 1.24 7.26
CA ILE A 92 -21.47 0.38 7.64
C ILE A 92 -21.27 -0.14 9.08
N GLY A 93 -22.33 -0.65 9.71
CA GLY A 93 -22.30 -1.24 11.03
C GLY A 93 -22.54 -0.23 12.16
N ALA A 94 -21.90 -0.43 13.31
CA ALA A 94 -22.13 0.32 14.54
C ALA A 94 -21.89 1.84 14.39
N GLN A 95 -22.77 2.65 14.95
CA GLN A 95 -22.59 4.11 15.02
C GLN A 95 -21.47 4.48 16.01
N ASN A 96 -21.42 3.80 17.16
CA ASN A 96 -20.40 3.95 18.19
C ASN A 96 -19.70 2.61 18.40
N PRO A 97 -18.78 2.21 17.49
CA PRO A 97 -18.15 0.91 17.53
C PRO A 97 -17.08 0.81 18.61
N LYS A 98 -16.90 -0.38 19.18
CA LYS A 98 -15.70 -0.72 19.92
C LYS A 98 -14.53 -1.04 18.98
N LEU A 99 -14.83 -1.58 17.81
CA LEU A 99 -13.83 -1.90 16.79
C LEU A 99 -14.26 -1.37 15.43
N THR A 100 -13.40 -0.57 14.80
CA THR A 100 -13.56 -0.14 13.41
C THR A 100 -12.56 -0.87 12.53
N LEU A 101 -13.08 -1.58 11.53
CA LEU A 101 -12.29 -2.15 10.45
C LEU A 101 -12.14 -1.09 9.35
N VAL A 102 -10.93 -0.89 8.82
CA VAL A 102 -10.73 -0.02 7.66
C VAL A 102 -10.31 -0.88 6.49
N VAL A 103 -11.17 -0.95 5.47
CA VAL A 103 -10.99 -1.84 4.32
C VAL A 103 -10.58 -1.04 3.09
N PHE A 104 -9.37 -1.29 2.62
CA PHE A 104 -8.85 -0.77 1.36
C PHE A 104 -9.28 -1.69 0.22
N THR A 105 -10.09 -1.17 -0.70
CA THR A 105 -10.82 -2.00 -1.67
C THR A 105 -10.91 -1.38 -3.07
N ASP A 106 -11.23 -2.21 -4.08
CA ASP A 106 -11.42 -1.81 -5.47
C ASP A 106 -12.59 -2.61 -6.07
N HIS A 107 -13.56 -1.92 -6.68
CA HIS A 107 -14.75 -2.54 -7.27
C HIS A 107 -14.47 -3.50 -8.44
N ASN A 108 -13.26 -3.47 -9.02
CA ASN A 108 -12.84 -4.43 -10.05
C ASN A 108 -11.89 -5.52 -9.53
N CYS A 109 -11.55 -5.49 -8.25
CA CYS A 109 -10.69 -6.51 -7.68
C CYS A 109 -11.49 -7.80 -7.38
N PRO A 110 -11.14 -8.96 -7.97
CA PRO A 110 -11.87 -10.21 -7.75
C PRO A 110 -11.90 -10.66 -6.28
N TYR A 111 -10.79 -10.47 -5.56
CA TYR A 111 -10.71 -10.81 -4.15
C TYR A 111 -11.47 -9.83 -3.25
N CYS A 112 -11.57 -8.54 -3.63
CA CYS A 112 -12.44 -7.59 -2.95
C CYS A 112 -13.90 -8.01 -3.07
N LYS A 113 -14.34 -8.36 -4.28
CA LYS A 113 -15.70 -8.87 -4.52
C LYS A 113 -16.01 -10.14 -3.74
N LYS A 114 -15.03 -11.02 -3.57
CA LYS A 114 -15.16 -12.23 -2.76
C LYS A 114 -15.21 -11.91 -1.26
N PHE A 115 -14.55 -10.83 -0.83
CA PHE A 115 -14.45 -10.42 0.56
C PHE A 115 -15.64 -9.58 1.04
N ASP A 116 -16.25 -8.79 0.15
CA ASP A 116 -17.33 -7.84 0.49
C ASP A 116 -18.50 -8.47 1.26
N PRO A 117 -19.03 -9.67 0.91
CA PRO A 117 -20.08 -10.30 1.69
C PRO A 117 -19.68 -10.63 3.14
N TYR A 118 -18.39 -10.77 3.42
CA TYR A 118 -17.90 -10.98 4.78
C TYR A 118 -18.02 -9.72 5.64
N LEU A 119 -17.87 -8.55 5.01
CA LEU A 119 -17.99 -7.26 5.70
C LEU A 119 -19.42 -7.01 6.16
N GLU A 120 -20.41 -7.33 5.31
CA GLU A 120 -21.82 -7.27 5.70
C GLU A 120 -22.11 -8.25 6.84
N LYS A 121 -21.68 -9.50 6.68
CA LYS A 121 -21.89 -10.57 7.68
C LYS A 121 -21.22 -10.25 9.03
N ILE A 122 -20.03 -9.58 9.02
CA ILE A 122 -19.33 -9.20 10.26
C ILE A 122 -20.12 -8.16 11.03
N VAL A 123 -20.63 -7.10 10.39
CA VAL A 123 -21.39 -6.05 11.09
C VAL A 123 -22.76 -6.53 11.56
N GLU A 124 -23.34 -7.52 10.89
CA GLU A 124 -24.55 -8.21 11.38
C GLU A 124 -24.27 -9.07 12.61
N LYS A 125 -23.14 -9.80 12.61
CA LYS A 125 -22.77 -10.71 13.70
C LYS A 125 -22.28 -9.97 14.95
N TYR A 126 -21.55 -8.86 14.77
CA TYR A 126 -20.93 -8.09 15.84
C TYR A 126 -21.48 -6.66 15.89
N PRO A 127 -22.50 -6.39 16.72
CA PRO A 127 -23.13 -5.07 16.79
C PRO A 127 -22.20 -3.93 17.23
N ASP A 128 -21.05 -4.24 17.81
CA ASP A 128 -20.02 -3.28 18.24
C ASP A 128 -18.96 -3.02 17.16
N VAL A 129 -19.12 -3.57 15.95
CA VAL A 129 -18.18 -3.43 14.83
C VAL A 129 -18.71 -2.47 13.78
N ALA A 130 -17.83 -1.62 13.27
CA ALA A 130 -18.05 -0.86 12.04
C ALA A 130 -16.98 -1.17 10.99
N VAL A 131 -17.35 -0.96 9.72
CA VAL A 131 -16.44 -1.07 8.57
C VAL A 131 -16.42 0.27 7.85
N THR A 132 -15.23 0.86 7.70
CA THR A 132 -14.98 2.06 6.89
C THR A 132 -14.30 1.64 5.59
N PHE A 133 -14.80 2.14 4.45
CA PHE A 133 -14.25 1.82 3.15
C PHE A 133 -13.29 2.92 2.67
N LYS A 134 -12.09 2.51 2.23
CA LYS A 134 -11.10 3.35 1.55
C LYS A 134 -10.89 2.79 0.14
N PHE A 135 -11.37 3.51 -0.87
CA PHE A 135 -11.24 3.02 -2.24
C PHE A 135 -9.85 3.29 -2.80
N LEU A 136 -9.26 2.23 -3.38
CA LEU A 136 -8.00 2.24 -4.11
C LEU A 136 -8.26 1.74 -5.55
N PRO A 137 -8.76 2.58 -6.45
CA PRO A 137 -9.12 2.17 -7.80
C PRO A 137 -7.89 1.95 -8.69
N TRP A 138 -7.14 0.88 -8.42
CA TRP A 138 -5.90 0.52 -9.14
C TRP A 138 -6.12 -0.21 -10.46
N ARG A 139 -7.27 -0.91 -10.60
CA ARG A 139 -7.43 -1.93 -11.65
C ARG A 139 -7.74 -1.35 -13.03
N SER A 140 -8.49 -0.25 -13.10
CA SER A 140 -8.92 0.32 -14.37
C SER A 140 -9.56 1.70 -14.19
N GLU A 141 -9.82 2.39 -15.30
CA GLU A 141 -10.59 3.62 -15.33
C GLU A 141 -12.01 3.43 -14.75
N SER A 142 -12.63 2.28 -15.02
CA SER A 142 -13.96 1.97 -14.46
C SER A 142 -13.93 1.74 -12.94
N SER A 143 -12.79 1.32 -12.35
CA SER A 143 -12.59 1.34 -10.89
C SER A 143 -12.66 2.76 -10.35
N MET A 144 -12.00 3.71 -11.03
CA MET A 144 -12.02 5.12 -10.65
C MET A 144 -13.42 5.70 -10.75
N THR A 145 -14.14 5.43 -11.83
CA THR A 145 -15.53 5.88 -12.02
C THR A 145 -16.43 5.34 -10.91
N ALA A 146 -16.40 4.03 -10.66
CA ALA A 146 -17.21 3.39 -9.62
C ALA A 146 -16.90 3.93 -8.22
N ALA A 147 -15.61 4.12 -7.87
CA ALA A 147 -15.20 4.66 -6.59
C ALA A 147 -15.66 6.11 -6.38
N ARG A 148 -15.53 6.95 -7.42
CA ARG A 148 -15.99 8.35 -7.34
C ARG A 148 -17.51 8.44 -7.20
N ASP A 149 -18.25 7.62 -7.93
CA ASP A 149 -19.71 7.54 -7.80
C ASP A 149 -20.10 7.11 -6.38
N ALA A 150 -19.46 6.04 -5.85
CA ALA A 150 -19.71 5.54 -4.50
C ALA A 150 -19.45 6.61 -3.42
N LEU A 151 -18.31 7.33 -3.50
CA LEU A 151 -17.97 8.39 -2.54
C LEU A 151 -18.90 9.59 -2.64
N THR A 152 -19.31 9.97 -3.84
CA THR A 152 -20.27 11.05 -4.04
C THR A 152 -21.62 10.68 -3.45
N LEU A 153 -22.10 9.46 -3.71
CA LEU A 153 -23.35 8.95 -3.12
C LEU A 153 -23.29 8.91 -1.60
N TRP A 154 -22.18 8.43 -1.03
CA TRP A 154 -22.02 8.42 0.43
C TRP A 154 -22.23 9.79 1.07
N ARG A 155 -21.70 10.85 0.46
CA ARG A 155 -21.81 12.22 1.00
C ARG A 155 -23.17 12.87 0.76
N THR A 156 -23.83 12.56 -0.36
CA THR A 156 -25.08 13.21 -0.76
C THR A 156 -26.31 12.41 -0.40
N HIS A 157 -26.23 11.08 -0.50
CA HIS A 157 -27.35 10.13 -0.30
C HIS A 157 -26.80 8.80 0.27
N PRO A 158 -26.38 8.74 1.54
CA PRO A 158 -25.77 7.56 2.12
C PRO A 158 -26.59 6.28 1.98
N GLU A 159 -27.92 6.40 2.01
CA GLU A 159 -28.85 5.29 1.83
C GLU A 159 -28.78 4.69 0.41
N GLN A 160 -28.38 5.48 -0.59
CA GLN A 160 -28.15 5.00 -1.95
C GLN A 160 -26.80 4.31 -2.09
N PHE A 161 -25.78 4.78 -1.38
CA PHE A 161 -24.49 4.06 -1.29
C PHE A 161 -24.68 2.65 -0.77
N ILE A 162 -25.44 2.47 0.32
CA ILE A 162 -25.72 1.15 0.93
C ILE A 162 -26.35 0.17 -0.06
N LYS A 163 -27.14 0.66 -1.03
CA LYS A 163 -27.71 -0.16 -2.09
C LYS A 163 -26.77 -0.34 -3.28
N PHE A 164 -26.01 0.69 -3.62
CA PHE A 164 -25.17 0.74 -4.81
C PHE A 164 -23.90 -0.10 -4.69
N ASN A 165 -23.20 0.02 -3.56
CA ASN A 165 -21.91 -0.68 -3.35
C ASN A 165 -22.05 -2.21 -3.46
N PRO A 166 -23.01 -2.88 -2.80
CA PRO A 166 -23.19 -4.33 -2.95
C PRO A 166 -23.49 -4.77 -4.39
N ILE A 167 -24.24 -3.96 -5.15
CA ILE A 167 -24.53 -4.27 -6.56
C ILE A 167 -23.25 -4.23 -7.41
N LEU A 168 -22.36 -3.25 -7.16
CA LEU A 168 -21.06 -3.21 -7.82
C LEU A 168 -20.20 -4.41 -7.44
N MET A 169 -20.14 -4.73 -6.16
CA MET A 169 -19.30 -5.82 -5.66
C MET A 169 -19.81 -7.20 -6.09
N ALA A 170 -21.11 -7.40 -6.25
CA ALA A 170 -21.71 -8.65 -6.71
C ALA A 170 -21.43 -8.98 -8.19
N LYS A 171 -21.12 -7.97 -9.04
CA LYS A 171 -20.87 -8.20 -10.47
C LYS A 171 -19.58 -8.97 -10.70
N LYS A 172 -19.66 -10.11 -11.41
CA LYS A 172 -18.48 -10.85 -11.85
C LYS A 172 -17.71 -10.08 -12.94
N GLY A 173 -16.40 -10.18 -12.90
CA GLY A 173 -15.50 -9.52 -13.84
C GLY A 173 -15.42 -7.99 -13.63
N TYR A 174 -14.83 -7.30 -14.59
CA TYR A 174 -14.64 -5.85 -14.52
C TYR A 174 -15.93 -5.11 -14.87
N HIS A 175 -16.07 -3.92 -14.28
CA HIS A 175 -17.06 -2.95 -14.68
C HIS A 175 -16.68 -2.27 -15.99
N ASP A 176 -17.70 -1.84 -16.72
CA ASP A 176 -17.68 -0.86 -17.79
C ASP A 176 -18.72 0.23 -17.49
N SER A 177 -18.80 1.25 -18.32
CA SER A 177 -19.76 2.35 -18.14
C SER A 177 -21.21 1.85 -18.10
N VAL A 178 -21.55 0.87 -18.92
CA VAL A 178 -22.91 0.31 -18.98
C VAL A 178 -23.29 -0.38 -17.68
N SER A 179 -22.39 -1.21 -17.14
CA SER A 179 -22.65 -1.95 -15.90
C SER A 179 -22.71 -1.02 -14.68
N ILE A 180 -21.94 0.07 -14.64
CA ILE A 180 -22.01 1.07 -13.59
C ILE A 180 -23.35 1.80 -13.63
N GLU A 181 -23.78 2.24 -14.81
CA GLU A 181 -25.10 2.88 -14.98
C GLU A 181 -26.27 1.93 -14.64
N GLN A 182 -26.16 0.66 -14.99
CA GLN A 182 -27.14 -0.34 -14.57
C GLN A 182 -27.18 -0.52 -13.04
N ALA A 183 -26.01 -0.48 -12.38
CA ALA A 183 -25.93 -0.54 -10.92
C ALA A 183 -26.59 0.70 -10.28
N LYS A 184 -26.34 1.89 -10.80
CA LYS A 184 -27.01 3.13 -10.37
C LYS A 184 -28.52 3.00 -10.49
N LYS A 185 -29.01 2.58 -11.66
CA LYS A 185 -30.44 2.39 -11.90
C LYS A 185 -31.07 1.39 -10.92
N LYS A 186 -30.42 0.26 -10.67
CA LYS A 186 -30.89 -0.76 -9.71
C LYS A 186 -30.91 -0.24 -8.28
N ALA A 187 -29.94 0.61 -7.90
CA ALA A 187 -29.87 1.22 -6.58
C ALA A 187 -30.85 2.41 -6.41
N GLY A 188 -31.57 2.80 -7.47
CA GLY A 188 -32.46 3.97 -7.45
C GLY A 188 -31.72 5.31 -7.48
N VAL A 189 -30.47 5.31 -7.97
CA VAL A 189 -29.65 6.53 -8.12
C VAL A 189 -30.10 7.28 -9.36
N MET A 190 -30.62 8.49 -9.19
CA MET A 190 -31.14 9.29 -10.29
C MET A 190 -30.06 10.04 -11.06
N ALA A 191 -29.05 10.57 -10.43
CA ALA A 191 -27.87 11.16 -11.06
C ALA A 191 -26.78 11.46 -10.01
N ALA A 192 -25.76 10.63 -9.88
CA ALA A 192 -24.55 11.03 -9.17
C ALA A 192 -23.57 11.64 -10.18
N GLN A 193 -23.31 12.94 -10.04
CA GLN A 193 -22.21 13.57 -10.77
C GLN A 193 -20.99 13.52 -9.85
N PRO A 194 -19.94 12.78 -10.20
CA PRO A 194 -18.72 12.68 -9.39
C PRO A 194 -18.11 14.07 -9.17
N ASP A 195 -17.94 14.45 -7.93
CA ASP A 195 -17.43 15.76 -7.55
C ASP A 195 -15.90 15.77 -7.31
N ALA A 196 -15.35 16.98 -7.07
CA ALA A 196 -13.94 17.15 -6.79
C ALA A 196 -13.53 16.46 -5.46
N GLN A 197 -14.41 16.45 -4.46
CA GLN A 197 -14.16 15.84 -3.15
C GLN A 197 -13.97 14.34 -3.25
N SER A 198 -14.70 13.64 -4.12
CA SER A 198 -14.54 12.21 -4.33
C SER A 198 -13.13 11.88 -4.83
N LEU A 199 -12.58 12.71 -5.73
CA LEU A 199 -11.21 12.54 -6.22
C LEU A 199 -10.17 12.82 -5.12
N GLU A 200 -10.40 13.84 -4.31
CA GLU A 200 -9.49 14.19 -3.21
C GLU A 200 -9.44 13.09 -2.14
N THR A 201 -10.59 12.53 -1.78
CA THR A 201 -10.68 11.38 -0.85
C THR A 201 -9.92 10.16 -1.39
N ILE A 202 -10.01 9.87 -2.70
CA ILE A 202 -9.25 8.79 -3.33
C ILE A 202 -7.75 9.06 -3.27
N LYS A 203 -7.30 10.26 -3.63
CA LYS A 203 -5.88 10.64 -3.57
C LYS A 203 -5.31 10.47 -2.15
N ARG A 204 -6.06 10.91 -1.15
CA ARG A 204 -5.67 10.76 0.25
C ARG A 204 -5.65 9.29 0.67
N SER A 205 -6.59 8.48 0.21
CA SER A 205 -6.59 7.02 0.43
C SER A 205 -5.34 6.36 -0.17
N PHE A 206 -4.90 6.77 -1.36
CA PHE A 206 -3.65 6.30 -1.96
C PHE A 206 -2.43 6.70 -1.13
N ALA A 207 -2.35 7.95 -0.68
CA ALA A 207 -1.24 8.41 0.15
C ALA A 207 -1.13 7.63 1.48
N ILE A 208 -2.28 7.30 2.10
CA ILE A 208 -2.31 6.46 3.30
C ILE A 208 -1.92 5.02 2.97
N ALA A 209 -2.41 4.46 1.88
CA ALA A 209 -2.05 3.10 1.46
C ALA A 209 -0.54 2.97 1.21
N GLU A 210 0.10 3.97 0.62
CA GLU A 210 1.55 4.04 0.44
C GLU A 210 2.30 4.06 1.78
N LYS A 211 1.91 4.95 2.72
CA LYS A 211 2.48 5.01 4.08
C LYS A 211 2.34 3.70 4.84
N LEU A 212 1.22 2.99 4.67
CA LEU A 212 0.94 1.69 5.28
C LEU A 212 1.60 0.52 4.54
N GLY A 213 2.30 0.76 3.42
CA GLY A 213 2.92 -0.29 2.61
C GLY A 213 1.93 -1.22 1.92
N ILE A 214 0.69 -0.77 1.66
CA ILE A 214 -0.35 -1.57 1.01
C ILE A 214 -0.04 -1.69 -0.48
N GLN A 215 0.24 -2.92 -0.94
CA GLN A 215 0.61 -3.22 -2.33
C GLN A 215 -0.53 -3.86 -3.13
N GLY A 216 -1.69 -4.10 -2.52
CA GLY A 216 -2.81 -4.75 -3.18
C GLY A 216 -4.10 -4.65 -2.39
N THR A 217 -5.21 -5.04 -3.04
CA THR A 217 -6.55 -5.07 -2.44
C THR A 217 -7.13 -6.48 -2.48
N PRO A 218 -7.97 -6.86 -1.48
CA PRO A 218 -8.29 -6.09 -0.29
C PRO A 218 -7.12 -6.03 0.70
N ALA A 219 -7.03 -4.97 1.49
CA ALA A 219 -6.23 -4.92 2.71
C ALA A 219 -7.11 -4.37 3.83
N THR A 220 -7.02 -4.92 5.02
CA THR A 220 -7.91 -4.56 6.12
C THR A 220 -7.11 -4.23 7.36
N LEU A 221 -7.25 -3.03 7.85
CA LEU A 221 -6.74 -2.62 9.16
C LEU A 221 -7.75 -3.03 10.22
N ILE A 222 -7.32 -3.80 11.22
CA ILE A 222 -8.12 -4.33 12.32
C ILE A 222 -7.45 -3.87 13.62
N GLY A 223 -7.93 -2.78 14.22
CA GLY A 223 -7.24 -2.15 15.34
C GLY A 223 -5.85 -1.64 14.91
N ASP A 224 -4.79 -2.23 15.43
CA ASP A 224 -3.39 -1.95 15.10
C ASP A 224 -2.70 -3.06 14.28
N GLU A 225 -3.49 -3.95 13.67
CA GLU A 225 -3.00 -5.06 12.84
C GLU A 225 -3.46 -4.92 11.39
N MET A 226 -2.58 -5.18 10.43
CA MET A 226 -2.89 -5.16 9.00
C MET A 226 -3.05 -6.57 8.45
N LEU A 227 -4.26 -6.88 7.98
CA LEU A 227 -4.56 -8.09 7.22
C LEU A 227 -4.41 -7.80 5.72
N SER A 228 -3.46 -8.45 5.07
CA SER A 228 -3.24 -8.34 3.63
C SER A 228 -3.97 -9.44 2.86
N GLY A 229 -4.78 -9.05 1.87
CA GLY A 229 -5.48 -9.98 1.01
C GLY A 229 -6.77 -10.54 1.62
N TRP A 230 -7.31 -11.54 0.92
CA TRP A 230 -8.49 -12.29 1.32
C TRP A 230 -8.09 -13.54 2.11
N ILE A 231 -8.82 -13.83 3.20
CA ILE A 231 -8.71 -15.07 3.98
C ILE A 231 -10.08 -15.75 4.08
N PRO A 232 -10.16 -17.07 4.40
CA PRO A 232 -11.41 -17.76 4.63
C PRO A 232 -12.24 -17.13 5.75
N TRP A 233 -13.57 -17.29 5.66
CA TRP A 233 -14.52 -16.71 6.62
C TRP A 233 -14.20 -17.06 8.07
N GLU A 234 -13.92 -18.33 8.34
CA GLU A 234 -13.67 -18.84 9.70
C GLU A 234 -12.46 -18.16 10.33
N GLN A 235 -11.41 -17.92 9.53
CA GLN A 235 -10.22 -17.23 10.00
C GLN A 235 -10.49 -15.73 10.20
N PHE A 236 -11.23 -15.10 9.28
CA PHE A 236 -11.60 -13.69 9.40
C PHE A 236 -12.48 -13.44 10.64
N ASP A 237 -13.49 -14.28 10.83
CA ASP A 237 -14.41 -14.23 11.98
C ASP A 237 -13.67 -14.38 13.31
N ALA A 238 -12.75 -15.35 13.41
CA ALA A 238 -11.92 -15.55 14.59
C ALA A 238 -11.03 -14.32 14.88
N THR A 239 -10.42 -13.76 13.83
CA THR A 239 -9.57 -12.55 13.96
C THR A 239 -10.37 -11.37 14.53
N ILE A 240 -11.60 -11.15 14.06
CA ILE A 240 -12.46 -10.07 14.57
C ILE A 240 -12.89 -10.34 16.01
N GLY A 241 -13.26 -11.58 16.33
CA GLY A 241 -13.62 -11.97 17.70
C GLY A 241 -12.47 -11.76 18.69
N ASP A 242 -11.23 -12.05 18.29
CA ASP A 242 -10.05 -11.85 19.12
C ASP A 242 -9.67 -10.36 19.24
N ALA A 243 -9.82 -9.58 18.15
CA ALA A 243 -9.60 -8.15 18.19
C ALA A 243 -10.59 -7.43 19.13
N LEU A 244 -11.86 -7.84 19.14
CA LEU A 244 -12.87 -7.29 20.05
C LEU A 244 -12.58 -7.58 21.54
N LYS A 245 -11.95 -8.71 21.88
CA LYS A 245 -11.56 -9.03 23.27
C LYS A 245 -10.43 -8.15 23.80
N LYS A 246 -9.65 -7.52 22.89
CA LYS A 246 -8.51 -6.65 23.22
C LYS A 246 -8.93 -5.18 23.43
N GLN A 247 -10.21 -4.83 23.11
CA GLN A 247 -10.78 -3.47 23.28
C GLN A 247 -11.42 -3.31 24.67
#